data_69116c93383bbfb52aee34c0a484219b
#
_entry.id   69116c93383bbfb52aee34c0a484219b
#
_cell.length_a   1.000
_cell.length_b   1.000
_cell.length_c   1.000
_cell.angle_alpha   90.00
_cell.angle_beta   90.00
_cell.angle_gamma   90.00
#
_symmetry.space_group_name_H-M   'P 1'
#
loop_
_entity.id
_entity.type
_entity.pdbx_description
1 polymer ?
#
loop_
_entity_poly.entity_id
_entity_poly.type
_entity_poly.pdbx_seq_one_letter_code
_entity_poly.pdbx_strand_id
1 'polypeptide(L)'
;NLFMTKEKRVLFYVQHLLGIGHQRRGATLTRAMQDAGLQVTYISGGHSIPNLDLAGADLVQLPPVRAVDSYFKKLVDEFDQPIDDAWRDRRRDALLAALGMVQPHVVLLELYPFGRRQMRFELLPLLDAVLAAPKRPIIACSVRDILVAPPKPDRLMEMLERVETYFDHVLVHGDPDLIPFEATFPHAAQITDKIDYTGYVVDRSGIRGKSDGPGWDEV
;
A
#
# COMPACT_ATOMS: atom_id res chain seq x y z
N ASN A 1 31.80 -4.86 -20.67
CA ASN A 1 31.45 -5.07 -19.25
C ASN A 1 30.07 -4.46 -19.00
N LEU A 2 29.03 -5.27 -19.26
CA LEU A 2 27.67 -4.94 -18.88
C LEU A 2 27.61 -5.08 -17.35
N PHE A 3 27.66 -3.97 -16.62
CA PHE A 3 27.19 -3.94 -15.24
C PHE A 3 25.67 -4.11 -15.30
N MET A 4 25.18 -5.33 -15.21
CA MET A 4 23.80 -5.59 -14.89
C MET A 4 23.58 -5.06 -13.48
N THR A 5 23.05 -3.84 -13.37
CA THR A 5 22.48 -3.35 -12.12
C THR A 5 21.39 -4.34 -11.74
N LYS A 6 21.64 -5.08 -10.67
CA LYS A 6 20.68 -6.09 -10.18
C LYS A 6 19.39 -5.37 -9.86
N GLU A 7 18.34 -5.64 -10.65
CA GLU A 7 17.04 -5.01 -10.48
C GLU A 7 16.56 -5.13 -9.04
N LYS A 8 16.10 -4.01 -8.46
CA LYS A 8 15.59 -3.99 -7.10
C LYS A 8 14.14 -4.45 -7.11
N ARG A 9 13.84 -5.50 -6.35
CA ARG A 9 12.50 -6.09 -6.25
C ARG A 9 11.72 -5.46 -5.11
N VAL A 10 10.47 -5.09 -5.41
CA VAL A 10 9.50 -4.53 -4.46
C VAL A 10 8.31 -5.48 -4.36
N LEU A 11 7.96 -5.90 -3.16
CA LEU A 11 6.68 -6.52 -2.87
C LEU A 11 5.76 -5.43 -2.38
N PHE A 12 4.69 -5.14 -3.12
CA PHE A 12 3.74 -4.09 -2.81
C PHE A 12 2.37 -4.67 -2.47
N TYR A 13 2.00 -4.65 -1.20
CA TYR A 13 0.73 -5.14 -0.69
C TYR A 13 -0.33 -4.04 -0.74
N VAL A 14 -1.44 -4.31 -1.43
CA VAL A 14 -2.58 -3.40 -1.58
C VAL A 14 -3.87 -4.14 -1.25
N GLN A 15 -4.54 -3.71 -0.19
CA GLN A 15 -5.85 -4.21 0.22
C GLN A 15 -6.88 -3.10 0.15
N HIS A 16 -7.84 -3.20 -0.76
CA HIS A 16 -9.06 -2.41 -0.69
C HIS A 16 -10.16 -3.22 0.00
N LEU A 17 -10.99 -2.57 0.77
CA LEU A 17 -12.11 -3.20 1.48
C LEU A 17 -13.46 -2.66 0.97
N LEU A 18 -13.52 -1.36 0.67
CA LEU A 18 -14.65 -0.68 0.04
C LEU A 18 -14.12 0.30 -1.01
N GLY A 19 -14.73 0.28 -2.19
CA GLY A 19 -14.33 1.15 -3.29
C GLY A 19 -12.97 0.80 -3.91
N ILE A 20 -12.64 1.44 -5.01
CA ILE A 20 -11.45 1.14 -5.83
C ILE A 20 -10.33 2.18 -5.72
N GLY A 21 -10.51 3.21 -4.88
CA GLY A 21 -9.56 4.33 -4.77
C GLY A 21 -8.14 3.90 -4.37
N HIS A 22 -8.02 2.98 -3.43
CA HIS A 22 -6.73 2.45 -2.98
C HIS A 22 -6.02 1.65 -4.09
N GLN A 23 -6.76 0.89 -4.89
CA GLN A 23 -6.17 0.15 -6.00
C GLN A 23 -5.70 1.07 -7.13
N ARG A 24 -6.45 2.12 -7.44
CA ARG A 24 -6.01 3.12 -8.44
C ARG A 24 -4.73 3.82 -8.02
N ARG A 25 -4.61 4.20 -6.75
CA ARG A 25 -3.37 4.76 -6.21
C ARG A 25 -2.24 3.73 -6.23
N GLY A 26 -2.51 2.51 -5.78
CA GLY A 26 -1.55 1.42 -5.83
C GLY A 26 -1.02 1.17 -7.24
N ALA A 27 -1.90 1.18 -8.25
CA ALA A 27 -1.52 1.07 -9.65
C ALA A 27 -0.65 2.24 -10.12
N THR A 28 -1.00 3.48 -9.73
CA THR A 28 -0.22 4.68 -10.09
C THR A 28 1.18 4.62 -9.48
N LEU A 29 1.31 4.24 -8.21
CA LEU A 29 2.60 4.05 -7.56
C LEU A 29 3.40 2.90 -8.21
N THR A 30 2.74 1.80 -8.57
CA THR A 30 3.38 0.68 -9.26
C THR A 30 3.96 1.11 -10.60
N ARG A 31 3.19 1.85 -11.41
CA ARG A 31 3.69 2.40 -12.69
C ARG A 31 4.92 3.29 -12.47
N ALA A 32 4.87 4.20 -11.50
CA ALA A 32 6.00 5.07 -11.18
C ALA A 32 7.24 4.28 -10.75
N MET A 33 7.08 3.23 -9.96
CA MET A 33 8.20 2.36 -9.54
C MET A 33 8.76 1.56 -10.73
N GLN A 34 7.91 1.00 -11.59
CA GLN A 34 8.33 0.30 -12.82
C GLN A 34 9.10 1.26 -13.76
N ASP A 35 8.58 2.48 -13.97
CA ASP A 35 9.24 3.50 -14.79
C ASP A 35 10.60 3.93 -14.21
N ALA A 36 10.77 3.84 -12.88
CA ALA A 36 12.05 4.08 -12.20
C ALA A 36 13.01 2.88 -12.24
N GLY A 37 12.65 1.79 -12.92
CA GLY A 37 13.49 0.60 -13.07
C GLY A 37 13.42 -0.38 -11.89
N LEU A 38 12.40 -0.27 -11.03
CA LEU A 38 12.14 -1.25 -9.98
C LEU A 38 11.28 -2.38 -10.54
N GLN A 39 11.53 -3.60 -10.08
CA GLN A 39 10.69 -4.76 -10.40
C GLN A 39 9.63 -4.92 -9.30
N VAL A 40 8.38 -4.60 -9.62
CA VAL A 40 7.28 -4.65 -8.64
C VAL A 40 6.50 -5.95 -8.79
N THR A 41 6.24 -6.60 -7.66
CA THR A 41 5.19 -7.61 -7.51
C THR A 41 4.06 -6.99 -6.72
N TYR A 42 2.93 -6.78 -7.39
CA TYR A 42 1.72 -6.22 -6.81
C TYR A 42 0.89 -7.33 -6.16
N ILE A 43 0.73 -7.27 -4.86
CA ILE A 43 -0.07 -8.23 -4.08
C ILE A 43 -1.47 -7.64 -3.91
N SER A 44 -2.43 -8.17 -4.61
CA SER A 44 -3.83 -7.75 -4.54
C SER A 44 -4.59 -8.53 -3.48
N GLY A 45 -5.12 -7.85 -2.49
CA GLY A 45 -5.88 -8.45 -1.40
C GLY A 45 -7.40 -8.37 -1.55
N GLY A 46 -7.89 -7.48 -2.39
CA GLY A 46 -9.32 -7.33 -2.69
C GLY A 46 -9.75 -8.08 -3.94
N HIS A 47 -11.01 -7.90 -4.35
CA HIS A 47 -11.49 -8.43 -5.61
C HIS A 47 -10.69 -7.86 -6.79
N SER A 48 -10.48 -8.67 -7.83
CA SER A 48 -9.75 -8.23 -9.00
C SER A 48 -10.48 -7.09 -9.71
N ILE A 49 -9.72 -6.10 -10.18
CA ILE A 49 -10.24 -4.99 -10.97
C ILE A 49 -9.88 -5.24 -12.43
N PRO A 50 -10.88 -5.35 -13.33
CA PRO A 50 -10.60 -5.46 -14.75
C PRO A 50 -9.78 -4.27 -15.25
N ASN A 51 -8.82 -4.56 -16.13
CA ASN A 51 -7.99 -3.55 -16.82
C ASN A 51 -7.17 -2.63 -15.88
N LEU A 52 -6.75 -3.13 -14.73
CA LEU A 52 -5.81 -2.42 -13.86
C LEU A 52 -4.44 -2.39 -14.55
N ASP A 53 -4.00 -1.20 -14.96
CA ASP A 53 -2.69 -1.03 -15.59
C ASP A 53 -1.58 -0.95 -14.54
N LEU A 54 -0.74 -1.98 -14.49
CA LEU A 54 0.41 -2.11 -13.59
C LEU A 54 1.76 -1.95 -14.31
N ALA A 55 1.77 -1.48 -15.56
CA ALA A 55 2.98 -1.28 -16.36
C ALA A 55 3.90 -2.52 -16.41
N GLY A 56 3.32 -3.70 -16.54
CA GLY A 56 4.04 -4.96 -16.65
C GLY A 56 4.56 -5.52 -15.33
N ALA A 57 4.16 -4.96 -14.18
CA ALA A 57 4.44 -5.55 -12.88
C ALA A 57 3.78 -6.92 -12.73
N ASP A 58 4.43 -7.81 -11.97
CA ASP A 58 3.84 -9.09 -11.61
C ASP A 58 2.62 -8.88 -10.69
N LEU A 59 1.57 -9.65 -10.90
CA LEU A 59 0.36 -9.61 -10.07
C LEU A 59 0.19 -10.93 -9.33
N VAL A 60 0.08 -10.86 -8.00
CA VAL A 60 -0.33 -11.98 -7.14
C VAL A 60 -1.68 -11.64 -6.54
N GLN A 61 -2.71 -12.41 -6.90
CA GLN A 61 -4.03 -12.30 -6.33
C GLN A 61 -4.14 -13.21 -5.11
N LEU A 62 -4.28 -12.62 -3.92
CA LEU A 62 -4.63 -13.37 -2.71
C LEU A 62 -6.12 -13.75 -2.73
N PRO A 63 -6.54 -14.76 -1.92
CA PRO A 63 -7.97 -14.98 -1.71
C PRO A 63 -8.66 -13.65 -1.40
N PRO A 64 -9.58 -13.17 -2.25
CA PRO A 64 -10.11 -11.82 -2.12
C PRO A 64 -11.01 -11.67 -0.91
N VAL A 65 -10.95 -10.49 -0.28
CA VAL A 65 -11.80 -10.12 0.85
C VAL A 65 -12.32 -8.70 0.67
N ARG A 66 -13.54 -8.45 1.10
CA ARG A 66 -14.16 -7.15 1.15
C ARG A 66 -14.90 -6.91 2.46
N ALA A 67 -15.13 -5.66 2.82
CA ALA A 67 -16.03 -5.31 3.88
C ALA A 67 -17.48 -5.21 3.35
N VAL A 68 -18.46 -5.55 4.18
CA VAL A 68 -19.88 -5.41 3.84
C VAL A 68 -20.45 -4.06 4.27
N ASP A 69 -19.73 -3.33 5.13
CA ASP A 69 -20.16 -2.04 5.67
C ASP A 69 -18.99 -1.05 5.80
N SER A 70 -19.32 0.23 5.97
CA SER A 70 -18.35 1.31 6.16
C SER A 70 -17.60 1.26 7.49
N TYR A 71 -18.05 0.44 8.43
CA TYR A 71 -17.38 0.25 9.73
C TYR A 71 -16.29 -0.81 9.67
N PHE A 72 -16.18 -1.54 8.56
CA PHE A 72 -15.20 -2.61 8.34
C PHE A 72 -15.19 -3.72 9.41
N LYS A 73 -16.34 -3.93 10.07
CA LYS A 73 -16.47 -4.91 11.14
C LYS A 73 -16.68 -6.33 10.62
N LYS A 74 -17.36 -6.46 9.48
CA LYS A 74 -17.65 -7.75 8.85
C LYS A 74 -16.89 -7.85 7.54
N LEU A 75 -16.05 -8.85 7.45
CA LEU A 75 -15.32 -9.20 6.24
C LEU A 75 -15.92 -10.47 5.65
N VAL A 76 -16.06 -10.47 4.33
CA VAL A 76 -16.56 -11.62 3.57
C VAL A 76 -15.59 -11.97 2.45
N ASP A 77 -15.59 -13.25 2.10
CA ASP A 77 -14.80 -13.81 1.01
C ASP A 77 -15.42 -13.54 -0.37
N GLU A 78 -14.88 -14.17 -1.40
CA GLU A 78 -15.34 -14.08 -2.78
C GLU A 78 -16.76 -14.60 -3.03
N PHE A 79 -17.29 -15.41 -2.09
CA PHE A 79 -18.63 -15.99 -2.12
C PHE A 79 -19.60 -15.28 -1.17
N ASP A 80 -19.23 -14.10 -0.66
CA ASP A 80 -19.98 -13.33 0.32
C ASP A 80 -20.21 -14.07 1.66
N GLN A 81 -19.34 -15.04 1.97
CA GLN A 81 -19.39 -15.75 3.23
C GLN A 81 -18.45 -15.07 4.25
N PRO A 82 -18.86 -15.01 5.53
CA PRO A 82 -17.97 -14.53 6.58
C PRO A 82 -16.65 -15.31 6.60
N ILE A 83 -15.53 -14.61 6.68
CA ILE A 83 -14.22 -15.25 6.76
C ILE A 83 -14.03 -15.92 8.13
N ASP A 84 -13.55 -17.15 8.11
CA ASP A 84 -13.20 -17.94 9.28
C ASP A 84 -11.68 -18.04 9.50
N ASP A 85 -11.26 -18.74 10.53
CA ASP A 85 -9.84 -18.91 10.85
C ASP A 85 -9.11 -19.74 9.80
N ALA A 86 -9.76 -20.76 9.22
CA ALA A 86 -9.17 -21.57 8.16
C ALA A 86 -8.93 -20.72 6.89
N TRP A 87 -9.85 -19.81 6.57
CA TRP A 87 -9.67 -18.86 5.49
C TRP A 87 -8.51 -17.90 5.76
N ARG A 88 -8.42 -17.37 7.01
CA ARG A 88 -7.31 -16.48 7.41
C ARG A 88 -5.96 -17.17 7.31
N ASP A 89 -5.88 -18.44 7.74
CA ASP A 89 -4.66 -19.23 7.65
C ASP A 89 -4.22 -19.43 6.19
N ARG A 90 -5.13 -19.83 5.30
CA ARG A 90 -4.83 -19.97 3.85
C ARG A 90 -4.34 -18.66 3.24
N ARG A 91 -4.99 -17.56 3.59
CA ARG A 91 -4.64 -16.23 3.09
C ARG A 91 -3.26 -15.79 3.57
N ARG A 92 -2.99 -15.93 4.88
CA ARG A 92 -1.67 -15.67 5.47
C ARG A 92 -0.58 -16.51 4.80
N ASP A 93 -0.82 -17.79 4.63
CA ASP A 93 0.16 -18.71 4.03
C ASP A 93 0.44 -18.37 2.56
N ALA A 94 -0.57 -17.94 1.80
CA ALA A 94 -0.40 -17.45 0.44
C ALA A 94 0.47 -16.17 0.39
N LEU A 95 0.29 -15.24 1.33
CA LEU A 95 1.10 -14.03 1.42
C LEU A 95 2.56 -14.35 1.79
N LEU A 96 2.78 -15.25 2.74
CA LEU A 96 4.13 -15.69 3.12
C LEU A 96 4.82 -16.46 1.98
N ALA A 97 4.08 -17.27 1.22
CA ALA A 97 4.60 -17.93 0.03
C ALA A 97 5.04 -16.90 -1.04
N ALA A 98 4.24 -15.85 -1.25
CA ALA A 98 4.60 -14.77 -2.16
C ALA A 98 5.90 -14.04 -1.71
N LEU A 99 6.07 -13.78 -0.41
CA LEU A 99 7.30 -13.23 0.15
C LEU A 99 8.51 -14.11 -0.19
N GLY A 100 8.37 -15.43 0.00
CA GLY A 100 9.42 -16.40 -0.29
C GLY A 100 9.80 -16.48 -1.77
N MET A 101 8.81 -16.38 -2.68
CA MET A 101 9.04 -16.39 -4.13
C MET A 101 9.69 -15.10 -4.62
N VAL A 102 9.21 -13.95 -4.17
CA VAL A 102 9.68 -12.63 -4.63
C VAL A 102 11.08 -12.32 -4.09
N GLN A 103 11.37 -12.70 -2.85
CA GLN A 103 12.62 -12.32 -2.15
C GLN A 103 12.91 -10.82 -2.33
N PRO A 104 12.03 -9.93 -1.87
CA PRO A 104 12.09 -8.51 -2.16
C PRO A 104 13.29 -7.83 -1.47
N HIS A 105 13.70 -6.69 -2.01
CA HIS A 105 14.58 -5.75 -1.32
C HIS A 105 13.80 -4.73 -0.52
N VAL A 106 12.54 -4.49 -0.91
CA VAL A 106 11.61 -3.58 -0.24
C VAL A 106 10.25 -4.27 -0.11
N VAL A 107 9.66 -4.20 1.07
CA VAL A 107 8.26 -4.53 1.34
C VAL A 107 7.51 -3.24 1.59
N LEU A 108 6.58 -2.91 0.69
CA LEU A 108 5.76 -1.71 0.75
C LEU A 108 4.32 -2.11 1.10
N LEU A 109 3.78 -1.55 2.19
CA LEU A 109 2.41 -1.79 2.62
C LEU A 109 1.55 -0.53 2.38
N GLU A 110 0.46 -0.68 1.64
CA GLU A 110 -0.48 0.41 1.45
C GLU A 110 -1.32 0.58 2.72
N LEU A 111 -1.26 1.77 3.31
CA LEU A 111 -2.01 2.25 4.47
C LEU A 111 -1.63 1.62 5.83
N TYR A 112 -1.27 0.35 5.93
CA TYR A 112 -0.92 -0.26 7.21
C TYR A 112 0.39 0.34 7.77
N PRO A 113 0.49 0.73 9.05
CA PRO A 113 -0.42 0.45 10.17
C PRO A 113 -1.49 1.53 10.44
N PHE A 114 -1.58 2.58 9.64
CA PHE A 114 -2.52 3.69 9.83
C PHE A 114 -3.96 3.34 9.44
N GLY A 115 -4.17 2.19 8.84
CA GLY A 115 -5.43 1.55 8.55
C GLY A 115 -5.24 0.05 8.36
N ARG A 116 -6.26 -0.65 7.87
CA ARG A 116 -6.20 -2.09 7.58
C ARG A 116 -5.90 -2.97 8.80
N ARG A 117 -6.27 -2.51 9.99
CA ARG A 117 -6.06 -3.26 11.23
C ARG A 117 -6.69 -4.65 11.19
N GLN A 118 -7.76 -4.82 10.45
CA GLN A 118 -8.43 -6.11 10.25
C GLN A 118 -7.50 -7.15 9.60
N MET A 119 -6.50 -6.70 8.83
CA MET A 119 -5.56 -7.55 8.11
C MET A 119 -4.31 -7.91 8.95
N ARG A 120 -4.27 -7.55 10.24
CA ARG A 120 -3.10 -7.85 11.10
C ARG A 120 -2.81 -9.35 11.24
N PHE A 121 -3.83 -10.22 11.04
CA PHE A 121 -3.65 -11.67 11.09
C PHE A 121 -2.66 -12.20 10.04
N GLU A 122 -2.48 -11.49 8.94
CA GLU A 122 -1.53 -11.81 7.88
C GLU A 122 -0.35 -10.82 7.83
N LEU A 123 -0.57 -9.54 8.14
CA LEU A 123 0.48 -8.53 8.05
C LEU A 123 1.51 -8.61 9.17
N LEU A 124 1.10 -8.95 10.40
CA LEU A 124 2.07 -9.16 11.48
C LEU A 124 2.99 -10.36 11.21
N PRO A 125 2.48 -11.55 10.82
CA PRO A 125 3.35 -12.65 10.40
C PRO A 125 4.27 -12.31 9.22
N LEU A 126 3.79 -11.52 8.24
CA LEU A 126 4.60 -11.03 7.13
C LEU A 126 5.77 -10.17 7.65
N LEU A 127 5.48 -9.18 8.49
CA LEU A 127 6.49 -8.28 9.04
C LEU A 127 7.50 -9.01 9.93
N ASP A 128 7.04 -9.96 10.76
CA ASP A 128 7.93 -10.81 11.57
C ASP A 128 8.85 -11.66 10.69
N ALA A 129 8.34 -12.24 9.61
CA ALA A 129 9.15 -13.00 8.65
C ALA A 129 10.18 -12.12 7.93
N VAL A 130 9.83 -10.88 7.58
CA VAL A 130 10.75 -9.91 6.98
C VAL A 130 11.86 -9.52 7.96
N LEU A 131 11.53 -9.26 9.23
CA LEU A 131 12.54 -8.94 10.26
C LEU A 131 13.50 -10.10 10.51
N ALA A 132 13.01 -11.34 10.45
CA ALA A 132 13.81 -12.55 10.65
C ALA A 132 14.67 -12.94 9.44
N ALA A 133 14.49 -12.30 8.29
CA ALA A 133 15.20 -12.65 7.06
C ALA A 133 16.72 -12.35 7.17
N PRO A 134 17.60 -13.26 6.70
CA PRO A 134 19.06 -13.04 6.74
C PRO A 134 19.52 -11.76 6.01
N LYS A 135 18.82 -11.40 4.94
CA LYS A 135 18.97 -10.14 4.22
C LYS A 135 17.65 -9.38 4.35
N ARG A 136 17.51 -8.67 5.47
CA ARG A 136 16.29 -7.97 5.83
C ARG A 136 15.94 -6.93 4.75
N PRO A 137 14.76 -7.04 4.10
CA PRO A 137 14.23 -6.00 3.23
C PRO A 137 13.96 -4.70 4.00
N ILE A 138 13.97 -3.57 3.29
CA ILE A 138 13.42 -2.31 3.80
C ILE A 138 11.91 -2.46 3.91
N ILE A 139 11.33 -2.01 5.01
CA ILE A 139 9.88 -2.01 5.24
C ILE A 139 9.38 -0.56 5.18
N ALA A 140 8.46 -0.29 4.27
CA ALA A 140 7.88 1.03 4.09
C ALA A 140 6.34 0.97 4.09
N CYS A 141 5.73 2.05 4.57
CA CYS A 141 4.30 2.29 4.48
C CYS A 141 4.03 3.37 3.45
N SER A 142 2.98 3.21 2.65
CA SER A 142 2.43 4.22 1.75
C SER A 142 1.12 4.73 2.33
N VAL A 143 1.03 6.03 2.67
CA VAL A 143 -0.13 6.60 3.33
C VAL A 143 -0.46 7.99 2.78
N ARG A 144 -1.74 8.39 2.85
CA ARG A 144 -2.16 9.76 2.56
C ARG A 144 -1.83 10.69 3.72
N ASP A 145 -1.74 11.99 3.43
CA ASP A 145 -1.57 13.07 4.40
C ASP A 145 -2.71 13.17 5.43
N ILE A 146 -3.93 12.76 5.06
CA ILE A 146 -5.10 12.75 5.94
C ILE A 146 -5.56 11.33 6.22
N LEU A 147 -5.62 10.94 7.48
CA LEU A 147 -6.28 9.72 7.94
C LEU A 147 -7.78 9.93 8.03
N VAL A 148 -8.57 8.98 7.52
CA VAL A 148 -10.03 9.11 7.26
C VAL A 148 -10.89 9.27 8.52
N ALA A 149 -10.41 8.95 9.71
CA ALA A 149 -11.10 9.22 10.97
C ALA A 149 -10.07 9.42 12.07
N PRO A 150 -10.28 10.34 13.03
CA PRO A 150 -9.41 10.43 14.18
C PRO A 150 -9.51 9.10 14.96
N PRO A 151 -8.43 8.30 14.99
CA PRO A 151 -8.46 7.05 15.73
C PRO A 151 -8.58 7.34 17.23
N LYS A 152 -9.18 6.40 17.96
CA LYS A 152 -9.16 6.45 19.43
C LYS A 152 -7.71 6.47 19.94
N PRO A 153 -7.41 7.06 21.12
CA PRO A 153 -6.06 7.14 21.66
C PRO A 153 -5.29 5.81 21.67
N ASP A 154 -5.95 4.71 22.06
CA ASP A 154 -5.34 3.38 22.07
C ASP A 154 -4.92 2.92 20.65
N ARG A 155 -5.66 3.34 19.63
CA ARG A 155 -5.33 3.05 18.22
C ARG A 155 -4.15 3.85 17.73
N LEU A 156 -4.04 5.11 18.13
CA LEU A 156 -2.89 5.96 17.82
C LEU A 156 -1.61 5.36 18.41
N MET A 157 -1.66 4.89 19.66
CA MET A 157 -0.52 4.23 20.31
C MET A 157 -0.15 2.92 19.62
N GLU A 158 -1.13 2.08 19.24
CA GLU A 158 -0.88 0.87 18.47
C GLU A 158 -0.19 1.18 17.13
N MET A 159 -0.64 2.21 16.41
CA MET A 159 -0.02 2.64 15.16
C MET A 159 1.42 3.06 15.36
N LEU A 160 1.69 3.90 16.37
CA LEU A 160 3.04 4.35 16.72
C LEU A 160 3.95 3.15 17.01
N GLU A 161 3.52 2.24 17.90
CA GLU A 161 4.26 1.04 18.25
C GLU A 161 4.61 0.19 17.04
N ARG A 162 3.64 0.02 16.09
CA ARG A 162 3.88 -0.74 14.85
C ARG A 162 4.90 -0.06 13.96
N VAL A 163 4.84 1.27 13.82
CA VAL A 163 5.84 2.02 13.05
C VAL A 163 7.22 1.88 13.67
N GLU A 164 7.35 2.09 14.96
CA GLU A 164 8.63 1.99 15.66
C GLU A 164 9.23 0.59 15.59
N THR A 165 8.39 -0.46 15.71
CA THR A 165 8.82 -1.87 15.71
C THR A 165 9.25 -2.35 14.34
N TYR A 166 8.51 -2.00 13.29
CA TYR A 166 8.63 -2.68 12.00
C TYR A 166 9.12 -1.80 10.86
N PHE A 167 8.72 -0.53 10.80
CA PHE A 167 8.89 0.30 9.60
C PHE A 167 10.19 1.11 9.62
N ASP A 168 10.85 1.12 8.47
CA ASP A 168 12.00 1.98 8.20
C ASP A 168 11.55 3.35 7.67
N HIS A 169 10.49 3.36 6.83
CA HIS A 169 9.98 4.57 6.19
C HIS A 169 8.46 4.63 6.21
N VAL A 170 7.93 5.85 6.32
CA VAL A 170 6.52 6.19 6.13
C VAL A 170 6.45 7.22 5.00
N LEU A 171 6.02 6.76 3.81
CA LEU A 171 5.89 7.60 2.63
C LEU A 171 4.52 8.29 2.66
N VAL A 172 4.52 9.57 3.01
CA VAL A 172 3.30 10.38 3.07
C VAL A 172 3.07 11.06 1.73
N HIS A 173 1.96 10.70 1.06
CA HIS A 173 1.57 11.29 -0.23
C HIS A 173 0.80 12.58 -0.01
N GLY A 174 1.51 13.65 0.20
CA GLY A 174 1.01 14.98 0.49
C GLY A 174 2.12 16.01 0.50
N ASP A 175 1.75 17.23 0.82
CA ASP A 175 2.66 18.36 0.98
C ASP A 175 2.57 18.86 2.43
N PRO A 176 3.66 18.82 3.21
CA PRO A 176 3.65 19.24 4.61
C PRO A 176 3.32 20.73 4.81
N ASP A 177 3.56 21.56 3.79
CA ASP A 177 3.24 23.00 3.83
C ASP A 177 1.72 23.24 3.70
N LEU A 178 0.98 22.30 3.12
CA LEU A 178 -0.47 22.36 3.01
C LEU A 178 -1.16 21.67 4.17
N ILE A 179 -0.86 20.40 4.38
CA ILE A 179 -1.45 19.58 5.46
C ILE A 179 -0.35 18.71 6.04
N PRO A 180 0.19 19.06 7.22
CA PRO A 180 1.16 18.22 7.88
C PRO A 180 0.51 16.93 8.40
N PHE A 181 1.23 15.82 8.37
CA PHE A 181 0.72 14.52 8.79
C PHE A 181 0.30 14.50 10.26
N GLU A 182 0.92 15.35 11.10
CA GLU A 182 0.59 15.58 12.50
C GLU A 182 -0.87 16.04 12.69
N ALA A 183 -1.48 16.67 11.69
CA ALA A 183 -2.87 17.15 11.78
C ALA A 183 -3.86 15.99 12.01
N THR A 184 -3.56 14.80 11.49
CA THR A 184 -4.42 13.61 11.66
C THR A 184 -3.76 12.49 12.44
N PHE A 185 -2.42 12.52 12.58
CA PHE A 185 -1.66 11.59 13.38
C PHE A 185 -0.76 12.38 14.37
N PRO A 186 -1.26 12.72 15.57
CA PRO A 186 -0.53 13.58 16.54
C PRO A 186 0.82 13.03 16.99
N HIS A 187 1.04 11.71 16.90
CA HIS A 187 2.31 11.06 17.25
C HIS A 187 3.36 11.13 16.13
N ALA A 188 3.08 11.76 15.00
CA ALA A 188 4.02 11.88 13.88
C ALA A 188 5.35 12.53 14.30
N ALA A 189 5.32 13.46 15.26
CA ALA A 189 6.53 14.07 15.82
C ALA A 189 7.53 13.06 16.43
N GLN A 190 7.05 11.89 16.88
CA GLN A 190 7.89 10.84 17.46
C GLN A 190 8.57 9.95 16.42
N ILE A 191 8.12 10.00 15.15
CA ILE A 191 8.63 9.21 14.03
C ILE A 191 9.08 10.09 12.85
N THR A 192 9.42 11.35 13.11
CA THR A 192 9.81 12.33 12.08
C THR A 192 10.99 11.85 11.22
N ASP A 193 11.91 11.11 11.82
CA ASP A 193 13.06 10.52 11.14
C ASP A 193 12.70 9.42 10.12
N LYS A 194 11.47 8.90 10.19
CA LYS A 194 10.94 7.88 9.27
C LYS A 194 9.99 8.44 8.23
N ILE A 195 9.52 9.68 8.38
CA ILE A 195 8.53 10.31 7.50
C ILE A 195 9.21 10.93 6.29
N ASP A 196 8.80 10.48 5.11
CA ASP A 196 9.21 11.03 3.82
C ASP A 196 7.98 11.53 3.06
N TYR A 197 7.88 12.82 2.81
CA TYR A 197 6.81 13.39 1.98
C TYR A 197 7.15 13.26 0.50
N THR A 198 6.24 12.65 -0.27
CA THR A 198 6.46 12.34 -1.69
C THR A 198 5.75 13.28 -2.64
N GLY A 199 4.99 14.25 -2.12
CA GLY A 199 4.03 15.02 -2.91
C GLY A 199 2.76 14.22 -3.23
N TYR A 200 1.82 14.86 -3.90
CA TYR A 200 0.54 14.24 -4.25
C TYR A 200 0.69 13.21 -5.38
N VAL A 201 0.03 12.06 -5.20
CA VAL A 201 -0.06 11.03 -6.24
C VAL A 201 -1.18 11.40 -7.20
N VAL A 202 -0.82 11.69 -8.44
CA VAL A 202 -1.76 12.08 -9.50
C VAL A 202 -1.71 11.04 -10.61
N ASP A 203 -2.87 10.48 -10.96
CA ASP A 203 -3.00 9.64 -12.15
C ASP A 203 -3.05 10.51 -13.40
N ARG A 204 -1.97 10.50 -14.19
CA ARG A 204 -1.86 11.24 -15.44
C ARG A 204 -2.34 10.45 -16.66
N SER A 205 -2.82 9.22 -16.50
CA SER A 205 -3.28 8.39 -17.61
C SER A 205 -4.47 8.98 -18.38
N GLY A 206 -5.27 9.86 -17.74
CA GLY A 206 -6.37 10.59 -18.37
C GLY A 206 -6.00 11.93 -19.01
N ILE A 207 -4.75 12.38 -18.93
CA ILE A 207 -4.32 13.71 -19.42
C ILE A 207 -3.74 13.64 -20.83
N ARG A 208 -3.55 12.46 -21.40
CA ARG A 208 -3.17 12.31 -22.81
C ARG A 208 -4.39 12.52 -23.70
N GLY A 209 -4.65 13.77 -24.06
CA GLY A 209 -5.60 14.10 -25.11
C GLY A 209 -6.54 15.24 -24.82
N LYS A 210 -6.02 16.46 -24.65
CA LYS A 210 -6.66 17.73 -25.01
C LYS A 210 -5.61 18.84 -25.06
N SER A 211 -4.76 18.78 -26.04
CA SER A 211 -4.04 19.94 -26.55
C SER A 211 -4.51 20.24 -27.97
N ASP A 212 -5.79 20.40 -28.17
CA ASP A 212 -6.38 21.03 -29.35
C ASP A 212 -7.75 21.60 -28.91
N GLY A 213 -7.68 22.67 -28.13
CA GLY A 213 -8.78 23.59 -27.95
C GLY A 213 -8.54 24.78 -28.88
N PRO A 214 -9.56 25.30 -29.62
CA PRO A 214 -9.40 26.42 -30.53
C PRO A 214 -8.94 27.68 -29.77
N GLY A 215 -8.02 28.41 -30.39
CA GLY A 215 -7.51 29.64 -29.88
C GLY A 215 -8.64 30.64 -29.59
N TRP A 216 -8.47 31.36 -28.52
CA TRP A 216 -9.19 32.58 -28.24
C TRP A 216 -8.56 33.71 -29.09
N ASP A 217 -8.94 33.73 -30.37
CA ASP A 217 -8.75 34.92 -31.19
C ASP A 217 -10.12 35.38 -31.68
N GLU A 218 -10.40 36.65 -31.36
CA GLU A 218 -11.42 37.56 -31.91
C GLU A 218 -12.89 37.35 -31.41
N VAL A 219 -13.34 38.13 -30.42
CA VAL A 219 -14.11 39.41 -30.66
C VAL A 219 -13.99 40.28 -29.41
#